data_358b76a4a2857783c222458c7d6edbe9
#
_entry.id   358b76a4a2857783c222458c7d6edbe9
#
_cell.length_a   1.000
_cell.length_b   1.000
_cell.length_c   1.000
_cell.angle_alpha   90.00
_cell.angle_beta   90.00
_cell.angle_gamma   90.00
#
_symmetry.space_group_name_H-M   'P 1'
#
loop_
_entity.id
_entity.type
_entity.pdbx_description
1 polymer ?
#
loop_
_entity_poly.entity_id
_entity_poly.type
_entity_poly.pdbx_seq_one_letter_code
_entity_poly.pdbx_strand_id
1 'polypeptide(L)'
;MTDHTYNVITTDNGVPIKAWTKGVPLEEAAQKQLLNVAQLPFIYKWVAAMPDVHWGIGATVGSVIPTRGAIIPAAVGVDIGCGMMAAQTSLNARDLPDNLHGIREAIEKAVPVGRTDNGGKNDRGAWKDTPVHHLDVWAGLGETYDAIIAKYPKLAHPQKINHMGTLGTGNHFIEVCLDENEVVWFLLHSGSRGVGNRFGTFFIELAKNDMRQWMINLPDKDLAYLPQGTEHFDDYVRAVHWAQDYALANRELMMRNLITAVRASGLVPEFVAGGMPVPPSADSGASLRRADEGVRPHVSQGTASSVVENQQAVVSCHHNYVTWENHYGENVLITRKGAVRAREGDMGIIPGSMGARSYIVRGKGNPESFMSCSHGAGRAMSRMEAKRRFTVEDHVKATAGVECRKDADVIDETPMAYKSIDAVMEAQRDLVDVVHTLRQVVCVKG
;
A
#
# COMPACT_ATOMS: atom_id res chain seq x y z
N MET A 1 -17.93 3.20 32.35
CA MET A 1 -16.81 2.84 31.43
C MET A 1 -17.25 3.28 30.04
N THR A 2 -16.51 4.17 29.42
CA THR A 2 -16.78 4.56 28.03
C THR A 2 -16.56 3.32 27.16
N ASP A 3 -17.58 2.88 26.45
CA ASP A 3 -17.51 1.71 25.56
C ASP A 3 -16.76 2.12 24.28
N HIS A 4 -15.42 2.11 24.38
CA HIS A 4 -14.56 2.38 23.24
C HIS A 4 -14.62 1.21 22.24
N THR A 5 -14.55 1.50 20.96
CA THR A 5 -14.47 0.48 19.87
C THR A 5 -13.14 -0.27 19.87
N TYR A 6 -12.12 0.23 20.58
CA TYR A 6 -10.78 -0.37 20.68
C TYR A 6 -10.47 -0.93 22.08
N ASN A 7 -9.51 -1.83 22.14
CA ASN A 7 -8.88 -2.31 23.37
C ASN A 7 -7.70 -1.39 23.72
N VAL A 8 -7.44 -1.20 25.02
CA VAL A 8 -6.22 -0.51 25.49
C VAL A 8 -5.27 -1.54 26.08
N ILE A 9 -4.06 -1.62 25.51
CA ILE A 9 -2.98 -2.48 26.01
C ILE A 9 -1.94 -1.56 26.64
N THR A 10 -1.64 -1.77 27.91
CA THR A 10 -0.67 -0.99 28.67
C THR A 10 0.62 -1.75 28.87
N THR A 11 1.71 -1.03 29.02
CA THR A 11 3.05 -1.54 29.37
C THR A 11 3.65 -0.69 30.48
N ASP A 12 4.44 -1.29 31.35
CA ASP A 12 5.02 -0.61 32.52
C ASP A 12 6.00 0.50 32.13
N ASN A 13 6.64 0.40 30.96
CA ASN A 13 7.74 1.28 30.53
C ASN A 13 7.50 1.91 29.14
N GLY A 14 6.27 2.15 28.74
CA GLY A 14 5.98 2.72 27.43
C GLY A 14 4.64 3.44 27.37
N VAL A 15 4.35 3.95 26.17
CA VAL A 15 3.04 4.55 25.89
C VAL A 15 1.97 3.48 25.74
N PRO A 16 0.67 3.79 25.98
CA PRO A 16 -0.39 2.83 25.73
C PRO A 16 -0.53 2.50 24.25
N ILE A 17 -1.17 1.37 23.94
CA ILE A 17 -1.54 0.94 22.59
C ILE A 17 -3.07 0.92 22.52
N LYS A 18 -3.65 1.59 21.52
CA LYS A 18 -5.07 1.54 21.18
C LYS A 18 -5.27 0.59 20.02
N ALA A 19 -5.91 -0.55 20.27
CA ALA A 19 -6.03 -1.62 19.29
C ALA A 19 -7.51 -1.87 18.92
N TRP A 20 -7.86 -1.66 17.66
CA TRP A 20 -9.20 -1.93 17.10
C TRP A 20 -9.40 -3.43 16.84
N THR A 21 -9.12 -4.24 17.86
CA THR A 21 -9.13 -5.72 17.75
C THR A 21 -10.28 -6.36 18.51
N LYS A 22 -11.35 -5.61 18.81
CA LYS A 22 -12.58 -6.21 19.38
C LYS A 22 -13.24 -7.11 18.33
N GLY A 23 -13.35 -8.40 18.64
CA GLY A 23 -13.93 -9.39 17.72
C GLY A 23 -12.99 -9.87 16.59
N VAL A 24 -11.73 -9.42 16.57
CA VAL A 24 -10.72 -9.84 15.60
C VAL A 24 -9.49 -10.38 16.35
N PRO A 25 -8.92 -11.53 15.96
CA PRO A 25 -7.78 -12.11 16.64
C PRO A 25 -6.54 -11.22 16.53
N LEU A 26 -5.82 -11.04 17.65
CA LEU A 26 -4.50 -10.45 17.74
C LEU A 26 -3.50 -11.54 18.16
N GLU A 27 -2.56 -11.86 17.28
CA GLU A 27 -1.51 -12.85 17.54
C GLU A 27 -0.56 -12.36 18.65
N GLU A 28 -0.13 -13.27 19.53
CA GLU A 28 0.81 -12.96 20.62
C GLU A 28 2.12 -12.33 20.09
N ALA A 29 2.65 -12.84 18.98
CA ALA A 29 3.84 -12.30 18.34
C ALA A 29 3.65 -10.86 17.85
N ALA A 30 2.48 -10.52 17.30
CA ALA A 30 2.14 -9.16 16.90
C ALA A 30 1.96 -8.24 18.11
N GLN A 31 1.30 -8.72 19.17
CA GLN A 31 1.16 -7.97 20.43
C GLN A 31 2.52 -7.64 21.02
N LYS A 32 3.46 -8.61 21.04
CA LYS A 32 4.83 -8.38 21.52
C LYS A 32 5.56 -7.30 20.70
N GLN A 33 5.39 -7.29 19.36
CA GLN A 33 5.97 -6.24 18.53
C GLN A 33 5.38 -4.85 18.85
N LEU A 34 4.07 -4.75 19.06
CA LEU A 34 3.42 -3.50 19.46
C LEU A 34 3.98 -2.99 20.80
N LEU A 35 4.16 -3.88 21.78
CA LEU A 35 4.76 -3.55 23.07
C LEU A 35 6.20 -3.07 22.94
N ASN A 36 7.01 -3.68 22.07
CA ASN A 36 8.38 -3.23 21.79
C ASN A 36 8.41 -1.82 21.19
N VAL A 37 7.51 -1.52 20.24
CA VAL A 37 7.39 -0.18 19.64
C VAL A 37 6.97 0.84 20.70
N ALA A 38 5.99 0.51 21.52
CA ALA A 38 5.44 1.41 22.56
C ALA A 38 6.47 1.83 23.64
N GLN A 39 7.57 1.08 23.79
CA GLN A 39 8.66 1.39 24.72
C GLN A 39 9.66 2.40 24.18
N LEU A 40 9.61 2.77 22.90
CA LEU A 40 10.56 3.74 22.35
C LEU A 40 10.26 5.15 22.86
N PRO A 41 11.27 5.90 23.29
CA PRO A 41 11.07 7.15 24.05
C PRO A 41 10.51 8.31 23.23
N PHE A 42 10.49 8.20 21.92
CA PHE A 42 10.04 9.23 20.98
C PHE A 42 8.66 8.94 20.38
N ILE A 43 7.97 7.89 20.85
CA ILE A 43 6.56 7.64 20.45
C ILE A 43 5.68 8.72 21.05
N TYR A 44 4.81 9.32 20.21
CA TYR A 44 3.92 10.38 20.63
C TYR A 44 2.58 9.83 21.09
N LYS A 45 2.22 10.06 22.34
CA LYS A 45 0.96 9.70 23.03
C LYS A 45 0.67 8.20 23.10
N TRP A 46 0.47 7.49 21.99
CA TRP A 46 0.18 6.06 21.93
C TRP A 46 0.50 5.49 20.53
N VAL A 47 0.56 4.17 20.43
CA VAL A 47 0.55 3.44 19.17
C VAL A 47 -0.88 3.06 18.84
N ALA A 48 -1.33 3.21 17.58
CA ALA A 48 -2.62 2.69 17.15
C ALA A 48 -2.43 1.42 16.31
N ALA A 49 -3.23 0.39 16.59
CA ALA A 49 -3.23 -0.87 15.87
C ALA A 49 -4.59 -1.11 15.22
N MET A 50 -4.60 -1.27 13.90
CA MET A 50 -5.80 -1.47 13.10
C MET A 50 -6.31 -2.92 13.22
N PRO A 51 -7.57 -3.23 12.87
CA PRO A 51 -8.14 -4.56 13.02
C PRO A 51 -7.38 -5.67 12.28
N ASP A 52 -6.78 -5.34 11.15
CA ASP A 52 -6.01 -6.24 10.31
C ASP A 52 -4.58 -6.50 10.82
N VAL A 53 -4.22 -5.96 11.99
CA VAL A 53 -2.89 -6.08 12.58
C VAL A 53 -2.39 -7.52 12.65
N HIS A 54 -1.16 -7.74 12.18
CA HIS A 54 -0.49 -9.03 12.21
C HIS A 54 1.03 -8.86 12.25
N TRP A 55 1.75 -9.95 12.48
CA TRP A 55 3.20 -9.94 12.55
C TRP A 55 3.84 -9.40 11.27
N GLY A 56 4.90 -8.58 11.41
CA GLY A 56 5.70 -8.03 10.32
C GLY A 56 7.17 -7.88 10.72
N ILE A 57 8.08 -7.68 9.78
CA ILE A 57 9.49 -7.42 10.07
C ILE A 57 9.63 -6.03 10.70
N GLY A 58 10.28 -5.95 11.85
CA GLY A 58 10.46 -4.72 12.63
C GLY A 58 9.21 -4.32 13.41
N ALA A 59 8.22 -3.75 12.76
CA ALA A 59 6.94 -3.41 13.36
C ALA A 59 5.80 -4.22 12.72
N THR A 60 4.68 -4.34 13.42
CA THR A 60 3.47 -4.99 12.91
C THR A 60 2.97 -4.31 11.64
N VAL A 61 2.43 -5.09 10.72
CA VAL A 61 1.55 -4.61 9.67
C VAL A 61 0.19 -4.32 10.30
N GLY A 62 -0.49 -3.24 9.93
CA GLY A 62 -1.70 -2.75 10.60
C GLY A 62 -1.40 -1.78 11.74
N SER A 63 -0.22 -1.13 11.76
CA SER A 63 0.13 -0.17 12.83
C SER A 63 0.31 1.26 12.32
N VAL A 64 -0.03 2.20 13.19
CA VAL A 64 0.17 3.63 13.04
C VAL A 64 1.07 4.10 14.19
N ILE A 65 2.25 4.56 13.84
CA ILE A 65 3.33 4.87 14.78
C ILE A 65 3.67 6.36 14.68
N PRO A 66 3.14 7.19 15.57
CA PRO A 66 3.47 8.60 15.62
C PRO A 66 4.80 8.81 16.34
N THR A 67 5.72 9.52 15.75
CA THR A 67 7.05 9.78 16.33
C THR A 67 7.38 11.27 16.38
N ARG A 68 8.16 11.66 17.39
CA ARG A 68 8.74 13.01 17.54
C ARG A 68 10.26 12.90 17.54
N GLY A 69 10.90 13.59 16.58
CA GLY A 69 12.35 13.65 16.53
C GLY A 69 13.07 12.39 16.07
N ALA A 70 12.36 11.41 15.51
CA ALA A 70 12.98 10.20 14.97
C ALA A 70 12.09 9.53 13.91
N ILE A 71 12.70 8.71 13.04
CA ILE A 71 12.04 7.84 12.09
C ILE A 71 12.59 6.41 12.19
N ILE A 72 11.72 5.41 12.10
CA ILE A 72 12.08 3.98 12.18
C ILE A 72 11.95 3.38 10.77
N PRO A 73 13.05 3.16 10.02
CA PRO A 73 12.95 2.64 8.64
C PRO A 73 12.22 1.31 8.52
N ALA A 74 12.42 0.38 9.45
CA ALA A 74 11.72 -0.91 9.42
C ALA A 74 10.21 -0.80 9.72
N ALA A 75 9.76 0.30 10.37
CA ALA A 75 8.36 0.57 10.59
C ALA A 75 7.63 1.07 9.33
N VAL A 76 8.34 1.62 8.35
CA VAL A 76 7.81 1.86 7.00
C VAL A 76 7.78 0.54 6.21
N GLY A 77 8.80 -0.28 6.40
CA GLY A 77 9.01 -1.54 5.70
C GLY A 77 9.80 -1.37 4.41
N VAL A 78 10.00 -2.48 3.70
CA VAL A 78 10.79 -2.51 2.45
C VAL A 78 9.94 -2.25 1.20
N ASP A 79 8.63 -2.45 1.26
CA ASP A 79 7.71 -2.10 0.16
C ASP A 79 7.16 -0.68 0.39
N ILE A 80 8.07 0.30 0.28
CA ILE A 80 7.78 1.70 0.52
C ILE A 80 6.74 2.19 -0.50
N GLY A 81 5.74 2.93 -0.04
CA GLY A 81 4.69 3.49 -0.89
C GLY A 81 3.71 2.46 -1.44
N CYS A 82 3.76 1.20 -0.97
CA CYS A 82 2.72 0.22 -1.31
C CYS A 82 1.33 0.80 -1.05
N GLY A 83 0.40 0.53 -1.94
CA GLY A 83 -0.92 1.13 -1.89
C GLY A 83 -1.86 0.60 -2.95
N MET A 84 -3.06 1.13 -2.93
CA MET A 84 -4.16 0.74 -3.80
C MET A 84 -4.53 1.86 -4.76
N MET A 85 -5.09 1.47 -5.91
CA MET A 85 -5.81 2.37 -6.80
C MET A 85 -7.07 1.68 -7.31
N ALA A 86 -8.18 2.40 -7.36
CA ALA A 86 -9.45 1.94 -7.91
C ALA A 86 -9.98 2.96 -8.92
N ALA A 87 -10.53 2.49 -10.03
CA ALA A 87 -11.18 3.30 -11.04
C ALA A 87 -12.58 2.73 -11.35
N GLN A 88 -13.61 3.54 -11.14
CA GLN A 88 -14.97 3.25 -11.60
C GLN A 88 -15.03 3.38 -13.13
N THR A 89 -15.79 2.53 -13.78
CA THR A 89 -16.02 2.60 -15.22
C THR A 89 -17.48 2.90 -15.55
N SER A 90 -17.78 3.19 -16.82
CA SER A 90 -19.15 3.27 -17.30
C SER A 90 -19.74 1.90 -17.68
N LEU A 91 -18.97 0.82 -17.54
CA LEU A 91 -19.44 -0.54 -17.82
C LEU A 91 -20.31 -1.05 -16.68
N ASN A 92 -21.23 -1.92 -17.03
CA ASN A 92 -22.05 -2.69 -16.11
C ASN A 92 -21.78 -4.20 -16.29
N ALA A 93 -22.20 -5.03 -15.36
CA ALA A 93 -21.99 -6.47 -15.39
C ALA A 93 -22.43 -7.13 -16.70
N ARG A 94 -23.55 -6.67 -17.31
CA ARG A 94 -24.08 -7.15 -18.59
C ARG A 94 -23.18 -6.85 -19.78
N ASP A 95 -22.25 -5.91 -19.65
CA ASP A 95 -21.29 -5.52 -20.70
C ASP A 95 -20.05 -6.42 -20.68
N LEU A 96 -19.89 -7.25 -19.64
CA LEU A 96 -18.82 -8.22 -19.52
C LEU A 96 -19.20 -9.51 -20.28
N PRO A 97 -18.23 -10.19 -20.94
CA PRO A 97 -18.48 -11.47 -21.58
C PRO A 97 -18.73 -12.57 -20.52
N ASP A 98 -19.49 -13.62 -20.90
CA ASP A 98 -19.75 -14.77 -20.04
C ASP A 98 -18.47 -15.48 -19.57
N ASN A 99 -17.43 -15.49 -20.42
CA ASN A 99 -16.12 -16.03 -20.10
C ASN A 99 -15.11 -14.88 -19.92
N LEU A 100 -14.67 -14.66 -18.69
CA LEU A 100 -13.75 -13.58 -18.32
C LEU A 100 -12.27 -13.90 -18.56
N HIS A 101 -11.95 -15.11 -19.02
CA HIS A 101 -10.57 -15.55 -19.26
C HIS A 101 -9.81 -14.60 -20.21
N GLY A 102 -10.47 -14.17 -21.32
CA GLY A 102 -9.89 -13.23 -22.26
C GLY A 102 -9.57 -11.87 -21.65
N ILE A 103 -10.39 -11.37 -20.71
CA ILE A 103 -10.11 -10.13 -19.97
C ILE A 103 -8.89 -10.33 -19.08
N ARG A 104 -8.78 -11.46 -18.35
CA ARG A 104 -7.61 -11.77 -17.53
C ARG A 104 -6.33 -11.81 -18.37
N GLU A 105 -6.36 -12.50 -19.51
CA GLU A 105 -5.20 -12.57 -20.42
C GLU A 105 -4.81 -11.20 -20.98
N ALA A 106 -5.77 -10.36 -21.34
CA ALA A 106 -5.49 -8.99 -21.79
C ALA A 106 -4.77 -8.17 -20.71
N ILE A 107 -5.20 -8.29 -19.45
CA ILE A 107 -4.57 -7.63 -18.29
C ILE A 107 -3.16 -8.18 -18.07
N GLU A 108 -2.96 -9.49 -18.04
CA GLU A 108 -1.66 -10.14 -17.82
C GLU A 108 -0.64 -9.81 -18.94
N LYS A 109 -1.13 -9.56 -20.16
CA LYS A 109 -0.32 -9.11 -21.27
C LYS A 109 0.09 -7.64 -21.16
N ALA A 110 -0.79 -6.79 -20.65
CA ALA A 110 -0.61 -5.35 -20.58
C ALA A 110 0.18 -4.88 -19.35
N VAL A 111 0.17 -5.66 -18.28
CA VAL A 111 0.89 -5.34 -17.04
C VAL A 111 1.80 -6.51 -16.70
N PRO A 112 3.13 -6.36 -16.84
CA PRO A 112 4.08 -7.42 -16.48
C PRO A 112 3.95 -7.83 -15.02
N VAL A 113 3.97 -9.17 -14.80
CA VAL A 113 3.80 -9.80 -13.48
C VAL A 113 5.07 -10.58 -13.14
N GLY A 114 5.59 -10.43 -11.93
CA GLY A 114 6.79 -11.13 -11.49
C GLY A 114 7.76 -10.23 -10.73
N ARG A 115 8.88 -10.81 -10.30
CA ARG A 115 9.94 -10.07 -9.58
C ARG A 115 10.81 -9.27 -10.51
N THR A 116 11.37 -9.96 -11.51
CA THR A 116 12.30 -9.42 -12.50
C THR A 116 12.17 -10.26 -13.78
N ASP A 117 12.63 -9.74 -14.90
CA ASP A 117 12.77 -10.55 -16.12
C ASP A 117 14.06 -11.38 -16.03
N ASN A 118 14.05 -12.45 -15.25
CA ASN A 118 15.18 -13.34 -15.05
C ASN A 118 15.05 -14.70 -15.77
N GLY A 119 14.06 -14.82 -16.68
CA GLY A 119 13.86 -15.98 -17.53
C GLY A 119 13.02 -17.10 -16.93
N GLY A 120 12.44 -16.95 -15.77
CA GLY A 120 11.44 -17.86 -15.23
C GLY A 120 10.18 -17.86 -16.09
N LYS A 121 9.54 -19.03 -16.26
CA LYS A 121 8.37 -19.22 -17.16
C LYS A 121 7.26 -18.21 -16.94
N ASN A 122 7.08 -17.72 -15.72
CA ASN A 122 6.03 -16.78 -15.29
C ASN A 122 6.60 -15.46 -14.73
N ASP A 123 7.90 -15.22 -14.85
CA ASP A 123 8.55 -14.03 -14.31
C ASP A 123 8.83 -13.03 -15.44
N ARG A 124 7.86 -12.17 -15.70
CA ARG A 124 7.96 -11.02 -16.61
C ARG A 124 7.86 -9.72 -15.82
N GLY A 125 8.44 -9.67 -14.64
CA GLY A 125 8.31 -8.55 -13.71
C GLY A 125 8.91 -7.21 -14.14
N ALA A 126 9.48 -7.14 -15.36
CA ALA A 126 10.03 -5.94 -15.98
C ALA A 126 9.67 -5.86 -17.45
N TRP A 127 9.59 -4.63 -18.00
CA TRP A 127 9.49 -4.42 -19.44
C TRP A 127 10.83 -4.77 -20.10
N LYS A 128 10.78 -5.46 -21.25
CA LYS A 128 11.93 -5.57 -22.16
C LYS A 128 12.16 -4.25 -22.89
N ASP A 129 11.09 -3.78 -23.53
CA ASP A 129 11.02 -2.50 -24.22
C ASP A 129 10.07 -1.60 -23.42
N THR A 130 10.63 -0.63 -22.71
CA THR A 130 9.84 0.27 -21.88
C THR A 130 8.98 1.17 -22.76
N PRO A 131 7.65 1.23 -22.55
CA PRO A 131 6.80 2.13 -23.32
C PRO A 131 7.22 3.60 -23.18
N VAL A 132 7.17 4.36 -24.27
CA VAL A 132 7.66 5.76 -24.31
C VAL A 132 7.04 6.63 -23.22
N HIS A 133 5.75 6.50 -22.97
CA HIS A 133 5.06 7.28 -21.94
C HIS A 133 5.54 6.98 -20.50
N HIS A 134 6.25 5.87 -20.26
CA HIS A 134 6.91 5.61 -18.96
C HIS A 134 8.17 6.47 -18.82
N LEU A 135 8.86 6.78 -19.92
CA LEU A 135 10.04 7.66 -19.91
C LEU A 135 9.65 9.09 -19.54
N ASP A 136 8.48 9.56 -20.00
CA ASP A 136 7.95 10.89 -19.62
C ASP A 136 7.68 10.97 -18.11
N VAL A 137 7.10 9.91 -17.52
CA VAL A 137 6.87 9.82 -16.07
C VAL A 137 8.20 9.74 -15.31
N TRP A 138 9.16 8.96 -15.82
CA TRP A 138 10.50 8.87 -15.23
C TRP A 138 11.23 10.22 -15.22
N ALA A 139 11.05 11.07 -16.23
CA ALA A 139 11.68 12.39 -16.25
C ALA A 139 11.36 13.24 -15.03
N GLY A 140 10.15 13.09 -14.46
CA GLY A 140 9.76 13.76 -13.21
C GLY A 140 10.40 13.17 -11.94
N LEU A 141 10.94 11.95 -11.98
CA LEU A 141 11.52 11.24 -10.84
C LEU A 141 13.05 11.15 -10.89
N GLY A 142 13.63 11.28 -12.09
CA GLY A 142 15.02 10.96 -12.38
C GLY A 142 16.01 11.83 -11.63
N GLU A 143 15.80 13.13 -11.56
CA GLU A 143 16.72 14.08 -10.91
C GLU A 143 16.93 13.75 -9.41
N THR A 144 15.83 13.55 -8.69
CA THR A 144 15.92 13.19 -7.26
C THR A 144 16.54 11.81 -7.06
N TYR A 145 16.23 10.85 -7.94
CA TYR A 145 16.87 9.55 -7.92
C TYR A 145 18.38 9.66 -8.10
N ASP A 146 18.84 10.38 -9.12
CA ASP A 146 20.27 10.53 -9.41
C ASP A 146 21.01 11.24 -8.27
N ALA A 147 20.38 12.22 -7.61
CA ALA A 147 20.94 12.86 -6.42
C ALA A 147 21.10 11.88 -5.24
N ILE A 148 20.13 10.97 -5.01
CA ILE A 148 20.22 9.91 -4.01
C ILE A 148 21.35 8.93 -4.36
N ILE A 149 21.44 8.50 -5.63
CA ILE A 149 22.45 7.54 -6.09
C ILE A 149 23.86 8.13 -6.07
N ALA A 150 24.01 9.42 -6.37
CA ALA A 150 25.30 10.10 -6.26
C ALA A 150 25.88 10.00 -4.84
N LYS A 151 25.04 10.08 -3.82
CA LYS A 151 25.45 9.94 -2.41
C LYS A 151 25.57 8.47 -1.99
N TYR A 152 24.69 7.61 -2.47
CA TYR A 152 24.61 6.19 -2.13
C TYR A 152 24.65 5.29 -3.38
N PRO A 153 25.79 5.09 -4.05
CA PRO A 153 25.86 4.35 -5.33
C PRO A 153 25.37 2.90 -5.24
N LYS A 154 25.42 2.29 -4.05
CA LYS A 154 24.90 0.92 -3.80
C LYS A 154 23.39 0.81 -3.97
N LEU A 155 22.67 1.93 -3.97
CA LEU A 155 21.23 2.00 -4.15
C LEU A 155 20.82 1.95 -5.64
N ALA A 156 21.74 2.13 -6.58
CA ALA A 156 21.46 2.06 -8.00
C ALA A 156 20.77 0.75 -8.38
N HIS A 157 19.62 0.84 -9.07
CA HIS A 157 18.85 -0.33 -9.48
C HIS A 157 18.82 -0.41 -11.02
N PRO A 158 19.24 -1.55 -11.63
CA PRO A 158 19.33 -1.67 -13.08
C PRO A 158 17.96 -1.55 -13.78
N GLN A 159 16.91 -2.03 -13.14
CA GLN A 159 15.54 -2.06 -13.69
C GLN A 159 14.68 -0.86 -13.23
N LYS A 160 15.27 0.27 -12.83
CA LYS A 160 14.57 1.41 -12.23
C LYS A 160 13.41 1.95 -13.09
N ILE A 161 13.57 1.94 -14.41
CA ILE A 161 12.53 2.39 -15.36
C ILE A 161 11.68 1.21 -15.80
N ASN A 162 12.31 0.06 -16.09
CA ASN A 162 11.63 -1.13 -16.60
C ASN A 162 10.66 -1.77 -15.60
N HIS A 163 10.77 -1.45 -14.30
CA HIS A 163 9.82 -1.86 -13.27
C HIS A 163 8.59 -0.95 -13.16
N MET A 164 8.59 0.25 -13.74
CA MET A 164 7.43 1.14 -13.71
C MET A 164 6.28 0.54 -14.53
N GLY A 165 5.06 0.70 -14.04
CA GLY A 165 3.87 0.11 -14.68
C GLY A 165 3.82 -1.41 -14.63
N THR A 166 4.46 -2.04 -13.63
CA THR A 166 4.48 -3.51 -13.42
C THR A 166 3.92 -3.89 -12.06
N LEU A 167 3.30 -5.08 -11.98
CA LEU A 167 2.57 -5.51 -10.79
C LEU A 167 3.49 -5.92 -9.64
N GLY A 168 4.48 -6.74 -9.89
CA GLY A 168 5.28 -7.38 -8.85
C GLY A 168 4.79 -8.78 -8.49
N THR A 169 5.04 -9.14 -7.23
CA THR A 169 4.69 -10.46 -6.67
C THR A 169 4.15 -10.33 -5.26
N GLY A 170 3.78 -11.44 -4.68
CA GLY A 170 3.35 -11.54 -3.29
C GLY A 170 1.88 -11.20 -3.13
N ASN A 171 1.57 -10.23 -2.29
CA ASN A 171 0.19 -9.77 -2.07
C ASN A 171 -0.31 -8.76 -3.13
N HIS A 172 0.50 -8.42 -4.13
CA HIS A 172 0.08 -7.54 -5.22
C HIS A 172 -0.93 -8.22 -6.14
N PHE A 173 -1.87 -7.44 -6.67
CA PHE A 173 -2.94 -7.94 -7.52
C PHE A 173 -3.53 -6.86 -8.42
N ILE A 174 -4.24 -7.29 -9.46
CA ILE A 174 -5.16 -6.48 -10.25
C ILE A 174 -6.50 -7.22 -10.25
N GLU A 175 -7.59 -6.50 -10.03
CA GLU A 175 -8.94 -7.05 -9.98
C GLU A 175 -9.89 -6.29 -10.87
N VAL A 176 -10.84 -7.03 -11.45
CA VAL A 176 -12.09 -6.49 -11.98
C VAL A 176 -13.19 -6.85 -10.99
N CYS A 177 -13.92 -5.84 -10.53
CA CYS A 177 -14.95 -5.98 -9.52
C CYS A 177 -16.28 -5.40 -10.00
N LEU A 178 -17.37 -5.82 -9.36
CA LEU A 178 -18.70 -5.24 -9.49
C LEU A 178 -19.12 -4.64 -8.15
N ASP A 179 -19.64 -3.43 -8.16
CA ASP A 179 -20.26 -2.84 -6.97
C ASP A 179 -21.71 -3.32 -6.75
N GLU A 180 -22.39 -2.80 -5.75
CA GLU A 180 -23.77 -3.13 -5.40
C GLU A 180 -24.79 -2.75 -6.49
N ASN A 181 -24.41 -1.89 -7.44
CA ASN A 181 -25.19 -1.49 -8.60
C ASN A 181 -24.74 -2.21 -9.89
N GLU A 182 -23.93 -3.26 -9.75
CA GLU A 182 -23.35 -4.02 -10.86
C GLU A 182 -22.44 -3.17 -11.79
N VAL A 183 -21.95 -2.01 -11.33
CA VAL A 183 -21.00 -1.18 -12.08
C VAL A 183 -19.61 -1.80 -11.97
N VAL A 184 -18.88 -1.82 -13.09
CA VAL A 184 -17.54 -2.39 -13.17
C VAL A 184 -16.49 -1.41 -12.62
N TRP A 185 -15.64 -1.94 -11.73
CA TRP A 185 -14.48 -1.27 -11.18
C TRP A 185 -13.19 -2.02 -11.51
N PHE A 186 -12.12 -1.28 -11.78
CA PHE A 186 -10.77 -1.82 -11.79
C PHE A 186 -10.08 -1.46 -10.49
N LEU A 187 -9.48 -2.46 -9.83
CA LEU A 187 -8.67 -2.30 -8.63
C LEU A 187 -7.27 -2.81 -8.90
N LEU A 188 -6.27 -2.17 -8.29
CA LEU A 188 -4.91 -2.69 -8.27
C LEU A 188 -4.18 -2.36 -6.98
N HIS A 189 -3.26 -3.24 -6.61
CA HIS A 189 -2.39 -3.17 -5.45
C HIS A 189 -0.94 -3.37 -5.87
N SER A 190 -0.10 -2.37 -5.69
CA SER A 190 1.34 -2.44 -5.98
C SER A 190 2.11 -1.32 -5.27
N GLY A 191 3.44 -1.45 -5.23
CA GLY A 191 4.35 -0.57 -4.51
C GLY A 191 5.53 -0.07 -5.36
N SER A 192 6.62 0.31 -4.69
CA SER A 192 7.83 0.90 -5.29
C SER A 192 8.78 -0.13 -5.92
N ARG A 193 8.33 -1.38 -6.05
CA ARG A 193 9.04 -2.46 -6.70
C ARG A 193 10.44 -2.69 -6.08
N GLY A 194 11.36 -3.32 -6.81
CA GLY A 194 12.72 -3.59 -6.36
C GLY A 194 13.54 -2.33 -6.02
N VAL A 195 13.20 -1.19 -6.59
CA VAL A 195 13.91 0.08 -6.31
C VAL A 195 13.66 0.53 -4.87
N GLY A 196 12.39 0.65 -4.46
CA GLY A 196 12.06 1.03 -3.09
C GLY A 196 12.46 -0.04 -2.07
N ASN A 197 12.38 -1.34 -2.44
CA ASN A 197 12.87 -2.41 -1.59
C ASN A 197 14.36 -2.26 -1.26
N ARG A 198 15.18 -1.89 -2.26
CA ARG A 198 16.61 -1.63 -2.06
C ARG A 198 16.85 -0.45 -1.13
N PHE A 199 16.06 0.63 -1.28
CA PHE A 199 16.14 1.79 -0.39
C PHE A 199 15.77 1.40 1.05
N GLY A 200 14.61 0.76 1.23
CA GLY A 200 14.17 0.32 2.55
C GLY A 200 15.19 -0.57 3.25
N THR A 201 15.68 -1.60 2.56
CA THR A 201 16.70 -2.52 3.10
C THR A 201 17.98 -1.80 3.50
N PHE A 202 18.48 -0.89 2.66
CA PHE A 202 19.71 -0.13 2.94
C PHE A 202 19.57 0.74 4.19
N PHE A 203 18.50 1.55 4.28
CA PHE A 203 18.33 2.46 5.42
C PHE A 203 17.96 1.74 6.72
N ILE A 204 17.32 0.57 6.65
CA ILE A 204 17.14 -0.31 7.82
C ILE A 204 18.52 -0.74 8.37
N GLU A 205 19.42 -1.20 7.52
CA GLU A 205 20.76 -1.60 7.95
C GLU A 205 21.63 -0.41 8.37
N LEU A 206 21.48 0.75 7.73
CA LEU A 206 22.16 1.99 8.12
C LEU A 206 21.74 2.40 9.54
N ALA A 207 20.44 2.42 9.83
CA ALA A 207 19.94 2.74 11.17
C ALA A 207 20.46 1.75 12.23
N LYS A 208 20.51 0.44 11.91
CA LYS A 208 21.11 -0.57 12.82
C LYS A 208 22.60 -0.31 13.08
N ASN A 209 23.33 0.15 12.07
CA ASN A 209 24.74 0.51 12.24
C ASN A 209 24.90 1.73 13.16
N ASP A 210 24.09 2.77 12.97
CA ASP A 210 24.09 3.95 13.82
C ASP A 210 23.79 3.58 15.29
N MET A 211 22.78 2.76 15.53
CA MET A 211 22.47 2.29 16.90
C MET A 211 23.64 1.54 17.53
N ARG A 212 24.34 0.69 16.76
CA ARG A 212 25.54 -0.01 17.25
C ARG A 212 26.69 0.94 17.57
N GLN A 213 26.94 1.93 16.70
CA GLN A 213 28.01 2.93 16.93
C GLN A 213 27.74 3.79 18.17
N TRP A 214 26.48 4.12 18.42
CA TRP A 214 26.06 4.92 19.56
C TRP A 214 25.79 4.07 20.82
N MET A 215 26.03 2.75 20.76
CA MET A 215 25.79 1.82 21.88
C MET A 215 24.36 1.88 22.44
N ILE A 216 23.39 2.11 21.57
CA ILE A 216 21.97 2.17 21.95
C ILE A 216 21.38 0.76 21.95
N ASN A 217 20.85 0.34 23.11
CA ASN A 217 20.12 -0.90 23.24
C ASN A 217 18.62 -0.67 22.98
N LEU A 218 18.05 -1.46 22.10
CA LEU A 218 16.64 -1.42 21.73
C LEU A 218 15.92 -2.69 22.21
N PRO A 219 14.62 -2.62 22.49
CA PRO A 219 13.80 -3.79 22.84
C PRO A 219 13.75 -4.82 21.67
N ASP A 220 13.93 -4.35 20.46
CA ASP A 220 14.14 -5.14 19.24
C ASP A 220 15.11 -4.39 18.31
N LYS A 221 16.15 -5.08 17.84
CA LYS A 221 17.17 -4.48 16.93
C LYS A 221 16.58 -3.95 15.62
N ASP A 222 15.45 -4.49 15.20
CA ASP A 222 14.76 -4.06 13.99
C ASP A 222 14.02 -2.72 14.18
N LEU A 223 13.91 -2.22 15.42
CA LEU A 223 13.40 -0.89 15.75
C LEU A 223 14.49 0.20 15.73
N ALA A 224 15.63 -0.08 15.10
CA ALA A 224 16.65 0.91 14.85
C ALA A 224 16.06 2.14 14.15
N TYR A 225 16.48 3.34 14.60
CA TYR A 225 15.90 4.59 14.17
C TYR A 225 16.96 5.60 13.75
N LEU A 226 16.54 6.61 13.01
CA LEU A 226 17.35 7.75 12.60
C LEU A 226 16.82 8.99 13.32
N PRO A 227 17.62 9.66 14.17
CA PRO A 227 17.20 10.87 14.87
C PRO A 227 17.09 12.07 13.92
N GLN A 228 16.06 12.88 14.10
CA GLN A 228 15.89 14.15 13.37
C GLN A 228 17.09 15.09 13.64
N GLY A 229 17.49 15.80 12.60
CA GLY A 229 18.67 16.67 12.64
C GLY A 229 19.99 15.94 12.35
N THR A 230 19.93 14.64 12.02
CA THR A 230 21.08 13.90 11.49
C THR A 230 21.00 13.79 9.98
N GLU A 231 22.15 13.70 9.32
CA GLU A 231 22.24 13.55 7.87
C GLU A 231 21.50 12.30 7.37
N HIS A 232 21.63 11.17 8.07
CA HIS A 232 20.95 9.92 7.70
C HIS A 232 19.42 10.02 7.80
N PHE A 233 18.89 10.84 8.73
CA PHE A 233 17.45 11.12 8.81
C PHE A 233 16.98 11.86 7.56
N ASP A 234 17.64 12.94 7.17
CA ASP A 234 17.26 13.76 6.02
C ASP A 234 17.36 12.98 4.72
N ASP A 235 18.41 12.17 4.56
CA ASP A 235 18.60 11.29 3.42
C ASP A 235 17.50 10.21 3.32
N TYR A 236 17.14 9.60 4.45
CA TYR A 236 16.07 8.62 4.47
C TYR A 236 14.71 9.24 4.17
N VAL A 237 14.40 10.40 4.75
CA VAL A 237 13.16 11.13 4.45
C VAL A 237 13.05 11.44 2.96
N ARG A 238 14.14 11.90 2.33
CA ARG A 238 14.20 12.13 0.88
C ARG A 238 13.96 10.84 0.09
N ALA A 239 14.64 9.76 0.46
CA ALA A 239 14.54 8.48 -0.22
C ALA A 239 13.15 7.83 -0.07
N VAL A 240 12.53 7.91 1.11
CA VAL A 240 11.21 7.34 1.35
C VAL A 240 10.13 8.11 0.60
N HIS A 241 10.19 9.45 0.56
CA HIS A 241 9.24 10.25 -0.21
C HIS A 241 9.38 9.97 -1.71
N TRP A 242 10.61 9.95 -2.23
CA TRP A 242 10.83 9.56 -3.63
C TRP A 242 10.26 8.17 -3.96
N ALA A 243 10.45 7.19 -3.09
CA ALA A 243 9.91 5.85 -3.31
C ALA A 243 8.36 5.80 -3.23
N GLN A 244 7.74 6.67 -2.43
CA GLN A 244 6.28 6.85 -2.40
C GLN A 244 5.77 7.43 -3.73
N ASP A 245 6.44 8.45 -4.27
CA ASP A 245 6.10 9.05 -5.56
C ASP A 245 6.29 8.05 -6.71
N TYR A 246 7.38 7.28 -6.68
CA TYR A 246 7.61 6.20 -7.64
C TYR A 246 6.50 5.12 -7.57
N ALA A 247 6.07 4.74 -6.37
CA ALA A 247 5.00 3.76 -6.19
C ALA A 247 3.64 4.27 -6.70
N LEU A 248 3.35 5.56 -6.50
CA LEU A 248 2.15 6.19 -7.06
C LEU A 248 2.20 6.16 -8.60
N ALA A 249 3.30 6.64 -9.18
CA ALA A 249 3.52 6.63 -10.63
C ALA A 249 3.43 5.21 -11.22
N ASN A 250 3.96 4.20 -10.51
CA ASN A 250 3.82 2.79 -10.89
C ASN A 250 2.34 2.38 -11.01
N ARG A 251 1.52 2.69 -10.00
CA ARG A 251 0.07 2.36 -10.02
C ARG A 251 -0.69 3.12 -11.11
N GLU A 252 -0.38 4.38 -11.34
CA GLU A 252 -1.00 5.20 -12.40
C GLU A 252 -0.71 4.61 -13.79
N LEU A 253 0.54 4.24 -14.05
CA LEU A 253 0.92 3.60 -15.30
C LEU A 253 0.25 2.23 -15.47
N MET A 254 0.18 1.43 -14.40
CA MET A 254 -0.54 0.15 -14.43
C MET A 254 -2.01 0.34 -14.75
N MET A 255 -2.71 1.28 -14.09
CA MET A 255 -4.13 1.55 -14.33
C MET A 255 -4.37 2.02 -15.77
N ARG A 256 -3.52 2.90 -16.28
CA ARG A 256 -3.56 3.35 -17.68
C ARG A 256 -3.40 2.18 -18.66
N ASN A 257 -2.40 1.32 -18.43
CA ASN A 257 -2.15 0.15 -19.29
C ASN A 257 -3.31 -0.85 -19.23
N LEU A 258 -3.86 -1.08 -18.03
CA LEU A 258 -5.03 -1.93 -17.80
C LEU A 258 -6.26 -1.44 -18.59
N ILE A 259 -6.65 -0.17 -18.43
CA ILE A 259 -7.79 0.43 -19.11
C ILE A 259 -7.60 0.35 -20.63
N THR A 260 -6.40 0.69 -21.12
CA THR A 260 -6.07 0.65 -22.54
C THR A 260 -6.19 -0.77 -23.09
N ALA A 261 -5.69 -1.78 -22.36
CA ALA A 261 -5.75 -3.17 -22.80
C ALA A 261 -7.16 -3.74 -22.84
N VAL A 262 -7.98 -3.42 -21.83
CA VAL A 262 -9.37 -3.89 -21.80
C VAL A 262 -10.18 -3.25 -22.94
N ARG A 263 -9.98 -1.95 -23.24
CA ARG A 263 -10.60 -1.31 -24.41
C ARG A 263 -10.16 -1.97 -25.72
N ALA A 264 -8.85 -2.15 -25.91
CA ALA A 264 -8.28 -2.72 -27.12
C ALA A 264 -8.61 -4.20 -27.33
N SER A 265 -9.07 -4.91 -26.31
CA SER A 265 -9.40 -6.33 -26.39
C SER A 265 -10.64 -6.61 -27.28
N GLY A 266 -11.53 -5.63 -27.44
CA GLY A 266 -12.81 -5.78 -28.13
C GLY A 266 -13.80 -6.72 -27.41
N LEU A 267 -13.49 -7.13 -26.15
CA LEU A 267 -14.32 -8.02 -25.35
C LEU A 267 -15.44 -7.30 -24.61
N VAL A 268 -15.34 -5.98 -24.50
CA VAL A 268 -16.35 -5.10 -23.86
C VAL A 268 -16.66 -3.93 -24.79
N PRO A 269 -17.83 -3.29 -24.65
CA PRO A 269 -18.14 -2.05 -25.36
C PRO A 269 -17.13 -0.93 -25.02
N GLU A 270 -17.13 0.13 -25.82
CA GLU A 270 -16.40 1.38 -25.46
C GLU A 270 -16.89 1.93 -24.13
N PHE A 271 -15.96 2.32 -23.26
CA PHE A 271 -16.25 2.80 -21.92
C PHE A 271 -15.39 3.98 -21.51
N VAL A 272 -15.87 4.75 -20.54
CA VAL A 272 -15.11 5.75 -19.82
C VAL A 272 -14.69 5.15 -18.47
N ALA A 273 -13.46 5.39 -18.06
CA ALA A 273 -12.99 5.10 -16.70
C ALA A 273 -12.66 6.43 -16.02
N GLY A 274 -12.70 6.47 -14.69
CA GLY A 274 -12.43 7.66 -13.92
C GLY A 274 -11.16 8.38 -14.40
N GLY A 275 -11.22 9.70 -14.44
CA GLY A 275 -10.14 10.54 -14.96
C GLY A 275 -8.84 10.27 -14.21
N MET A 276 -7.88 9.64 -14.86
CA MET A 276 -6.53 9.52 -14.33
C MET A 276 -5.90 10.90 -14.34
N PRO A 277 -5.23 11.35 -13.26
CA PRO A 277 -4.40 12.54 -13.34
C PRO A 277 -3.41 12.35 -14.48
N VAL A 278 -3.46 13.25 -15.44
CA VAL A 278 -2.42 13.31 -16.50
C VAL A 278 -1.17 13.82 -15.81
N PRO A 279 -0.04 13.09 -15.80
CA PRO A 279 1.20 13.67 -15.30
C PRO A 279 1.46 14.97 -16.05
N PRO A 280 1.95 16.04 -15.36
CA PRO A 280 2.22 17.31 -16.01
C PRO A 280 3.15 17.06 -17.19
N SER A 281 2.70 17.48 -18.38
CA SER A 281 3.56 17.46 -19.57
C SER A 281 4.79 18.33 -19.28
N ALA A 282 5.96 17.90 -19.78
CA ALA A 282 7.23 18.63 -19.63
C ALA A 282 7.17 20.08 -20.17
N ASP A 283 6.10 20.47 -20.87
CA ASP A 283 5.87 21.80 -21.42
C ASP A 283 5.15 22.78 -20.49
N SER A 284 4.66 22.38 -19.32
CA SER A 284 4.20 23.35 -18.33
C SER A 284 5.41 23.91 -17.59
N GLY A 285 5.95 25.02 -18.11
CA GLY A 285 7.04 25.79 -17.53
C GLY A 285 6.71 26.36 -16.13
N ALA A 286 6.54 25.49 -15.16
CA ALA A 286 6.57 25.82 -13.76
C ALA A 286 8.02 25.97 -13.34
N SER A 287 8.55 27.19 -13.49
CA SER A 287 9.82 27.64 -12.94
C SER A 287 9.91 27.16 -11.49
N LEU A 288 10.78 26.20 -11.24
CA LEU A 288 11.25 25.87 -9.91
C LEU A 288 11.94 27.11 -9.35
N ARG A 289 11.20 27.91 -8.58
CA ARG A 289 11.81 28.96 -7.76
C ARG A 289 12.70 28.24 -6.74
N ARG A 290 13.98 28.57 -6.73
CA ARG A 290 14.93 28.18 -5.71
C ARG A 290 14.30 28.41 -4.34
N ALA A 291 14.12 27.37 -3.59
CA ALA A 291 13.80 27.43 -2.16
C ALA A 291 15.13 27.55 -1.40
N ASP A 292 15.59 28.79 -1.26
CA ASP A 292 16.35 29.19 -0.09
C ASP A 292 15.32 29.67 0.94
N GLU A 293 15.43 29.18 2.17
CA GLU A 293 14.60 29.41 3.37
C GLU A 293 13.52 28.35 3.63
N GLY A 294 13.84 27.47 4.59
CA GLY A 294 12.90 26.75 5.44
C GLY A 294 12.17 25.58 4.77
N VAL A 295 12.52 24.37 5.19
CA VAL A 295 11.80 23.13 4.87
C VAL A 295 10.33 23.32 5.18
N ARG A 296 9.56 23.76 4.18
CA ARG A 296 8.10 23.62 4.20
C ARG A 296 7.77 22.19 3.81
N PRO A 297 6.93 21.48 4.58
CA PRO A 297 6.53 20.13 4.21
C PRO A 297 5.83 20.18 2.86
N HIS A 298 6.40 19.50 1.87
CA HIS A 298 5.68 19.16 0.64
C HIS A 298 4.56 18.19 1.04
N VAL A 299 3.39 18.73 1.25
CA VAL A 299 2.17 17.94 1.37
C VAL A 299 1.89 17.46 -0.04
N SER A 300 2.26 16.22 -0.37
CA SER A 300 1.59 15.50 -1.43
C SER A 300 0.15 15.31 -0.96
N GLN A 301 -0.70 16.25 -1.32
CA GLN A 301 -2.13 16.13 -1.14
C GLN A 301 -2.57 14.92 -1.96
N GLY A 302 -2.90 13.83 -1.27
CA GLY A 302 -3.84 12.88 -1.80
C GLY A 302 -5.08 13.71 -2.14
N THR A 303 -5.27 13.96 -3.42
CA THR A 303 -6.39 14.77 -3.92
C THR A 303 -7.67 14.14 -3.44
N ALA A 304 -8.36 14.83 -2.53
CA ALA A 304 -9.77 14.56 -2.28
C ALA A 304 -10.46 14.63 -3.64
N SER A 305 -11.04 13.51 -4.08
CA SER A 305 -11.85 13.47 -5.28
C SER A 305 -13.03 14.42 -5.07
N SER A 306 -13.00 15.59 -5.71
CA SER A 306 -14.18 16.41 -5.86
C SER A 306 -15.14 15.63 -6.77
N VAL A 307 -16.27 15.20 -6.24
CA VAL A 307 -17.36 14.63 -7.03
C VAL A 307 -17.90 15.77 -7.90
N VAL A 308 -17.47 15.82 -9.15
CA VAL A 308 -18.15 16.55 -10.20
C VAL A 308 -19.22 15.62 -10.75
N GLU A 309 -20.48 16.01 -10.70
CA GLU A 309 -21.61 15.26 -11.28
C GLU A 309 -21.25 14.84 -12.72
N ASN A 310 -21.26 13.52 -12.99
CA ASN A 310 -20.93 12.82 -14.24
C ASN A 310 -19.47 12.40 -14.47
N GLN A 311 -18.56 12.40 -13.49
CA GLN A 311 -17.25 11.78 -13.66
C GLN A 311 -17.16 10.50 -12.81
N GLN A 312 -16.67 9.40 -13.43
CA GLN A 312 -16.36 8.15 -12.74
C GLN A 312 -15.29 8.40 -11.67
N ALA A 313 -15.45 7.77 -10.50
CA ALA A 313 -14.56 7.97 -9.37
C ALA A 313 -13.20 7.30 -9.58
N VAL A 314 -12.12 7.99 -9.16
CA VAL A 314 -10.80 7.38 -8.93
C VAL A 314 -10.43 7.53 -7.47
N VAL A 315 -10.02 6.45 -6.85
CA VAL A 315 -9.52 6.44 -5.47
C VAL A 315 -8.10 5.90 -5.47
N SER A 316 -7.17 6.59 -4.80
CA SER A 316 -5.79 6.15 -4.62
C SER A 316 -5.35 6.38 -3.18
N CYS A 317 -4.73 5.37 -2.57
CA CYS A 317 -4.22 5.47 -1.20
C CYS A 317 -2.93 4.66 -1.02
N HIS A 318 -1.99 5.21 -0.25
CA HIS A 318 -0.84 4.49 0.28
C HIS A 318 -1.19 3.80 1.60
N HIS A 319 -0.47 2.74 1.95
CA HIS A 319 -0.58 2.09 3.25
C HIS A 319 0.77 1.66 3.88
N ASN A 320 1.90 1.87 3.18
CA ASN A 320 3.25 1.77 3.73
C ASN A 320 4.01 3.07 3.44
N TYR A 321 3.90 4.04 4.33
CA TYR A 321 4.46 5.35 4.10
C TYR A 321 4.66 6.15 5.38
N VAL A 322 5.37 7.26 5.27
CA VAL A 322 5.56 8.22 6.35
C VAL A 322 5.22 9.62 5.87
N THR A 323 4.62 10.41 6.73
CA THR A 323 4.26 11.80 6.44
C THR A 323 4.24 12.65 7.71
N TRP A 324 4.50 13.95 7.57
CA TRP A 324 4.29 14.91 8.63
C TRP A 324 2.81 15.25 8.75
N GLU A 325 2.27 15.15 9.96
CA GLU A 325 0.88 15.49 10.24
C GLU A 325 0.79 16.26 11.57
N ASN A 326 -0.22 17.15 11.69
CA ASN A 326 -0.55 17.78 12.95
C ASN A 326 -1.59 16.96 13.70
N HIS A 327 -1.23 16.50 14.89
CA HIS A 327 -2.12 15.77 15.79
C HIS A 327 -2.03 16.36 17.19
N TYR A 328 -3.19 16.70 17.77
CA TYR A 328 -3.28 17.26 19.12
C TYR A 328 -2.40 18.50 19.33
N GLY A 329 -2.25 19.35 18.29
CA GLY A 329 -1.48 20.56 18.32
C GLY A 329 0.02 20.41 18.08
N GLU A 330 0.51 19.18 17.85
CA GLU A 330 1.91 18.87 17.60
C GLU A 330 2.14 18.35 16.19
N ASN A 331 3.25 18.77 15.57
CA ASN A 331 3.72 18.22 14.31
C ASN A 331 4.51 16.93 14.58
N VAL A 332 4.03 15.83 14.09
CA VAL A 332 4.60 14.50 14.29
C VAL A 332 4.78 13.78 12.95
N LEU A 333 5.77 12.90 12.90
CA LEU A 333 5.92 11.94 11.81
C LEU A 333 4.97 10.77 12.05
N ILE A 334 3.99 10.60 11.18
CA ILE A 334 3.11 9.43 11.20
C ILE A 334 3.64 8.39 10.24
N THR A 335 4.10 7.28 10.79
CA THR A 335 4.43 6.08 10.00
C THR A 335 3.23 5.16 9.97
N ARG A 336 2.73 4.84 8.77
CA ARG A 336 1.69 3.84 8.55
C ARG A 336 2.31 2.63 7.87
N LYS A 337 2.22 1.49 8.52
CA LYS A 337 2.62 0.19 7.99
C LYS A 337 1.40 -0.72 7.88
N GLY A 338 0.90 -0.92 6.66
CA GLY A 338 -0.36 -1.60 6.46
C GLY A 338 -1.54 -0.85 7.09
N ALA A 339 -1.56 0.47 6.96
CA ALA A 339 -2.65 1.31 7.41
C ALA A 339 -2.87 2.47 6.43
N VAL A 340 -4.13 2.84 6.20
CA VAL A 340 -4.55 3.89 5.28
C VAL A 340 -4.93 5.14 6.07
N ARG A 341 -4.65 6.33 5.52
CA ARG A 341 -5.15 7.59 6.07
C ARG A 341 -6.68 7.66 5.88
N ALA A 342 -7.37 8.05 6.94
CA ALA A 342 -8.83 8.13 7.00
C ALA A 342 -9.27 9.43 7.69
N ARG A 343 -8.78 10.59 7.24
CA ARG A 343 -9.30 11.91 7.65
C ARG A 343 -10.76 12.00 7.25
N GLU A 344 -11.49 12.90 7.87
CA GLU A 344 -12.88 13.15 7.49
C GLU A 344 -12.98 13.45 5.98
N GLY A 345 -13.76 12.61 5.27
CA GLY A 345 -13.95 12.71 3.83
C GLY A 345 -12.90 12.06 2.94
N ASP A 346 -11.72 11.65 3.47
CA ASP A 346 -10.72 10.92 2.69
C ASP A 346 -11.32 9.63 2.13
N MET A 347 -11.12 9.39 0.84
CA MET A 347 -11.51 8.12 0.21
C MET A 347 -10.37 7.11 0.34
N GLY A 348 -10.72 5.86 0.64
CA GLY A 348 -9.78 4.75 0.80
C GLY A 348 -10.29 3.46 0.19
N ILE A 349 -9.40 2.47 0.11
CA ILE A 349 -9.69 1.14 -0.41
C ILE A 349 -9.24 0.11 0.63
N ILE A 350 -10.15 -0.78 1.01
CA ILE A 350 -9.87 -1.88 1.95
C ILE A 350 -10.20 -3.20 1.23
N PRO A 351 -9.21 -3.87 0.62
CA PRO A 351 -9.42 -5.14 -0.06
C PRO A 351 -9.61 -6.29 0.92
N GLY A 352 -10.48 -7.21 0.55
CA GLY A 352 -10.50 -8.54 1.13
C GLY A 352 -9.38 -9.42 0.57
N SER A 353 -9.56 -10.72 0.63
CA SER A 353 -8.74 -11.71 -0.07
C SER A 353 -9.40 -12.12 -1.40
N MET A 354 -8.74 -12.96 -2.22
CA MET A 354 -9.36 -13.51 -3.43
C MET A 354 -10.70 -14.18 -3.11
N GLY A 355 -11.78 -13.80 -3.83
CA GLY A 355 -13.12 -14.32 -3.58
C GLY A 355 -13.87 -13.69 -2.40
N ALA A 356 -13.22 -12.83 -1.60
CA ALA A 356 -13.87 -12.02 -0.59
C ALA A 356 -14.24 -10.62 -1.14
N ARG A 357 -15.06 -9.88 -0.38
CA ARG A 357 -15.43 -8.50 -0.75
C ARG A 357 -14.26 -7.56 -0.55
N SER A 358 -14.23 -6.49 -1.36
CA SER A 358 -13.40 -5.32 -1.15
C SER A 358 -14.30 -4.09 -0.92
N TYR A 359 -13.77 -3.04 -0.31
CA TYR A 359 -14.57 -1.88 0.05
C TYR A 359 -13.92 -0.59 -0.42
N ILE A 360 -14.74 0.30 -1.00
CA ILE A 360 -14.42 1.73 -1.10
C ILE A 360 -15.00 2.38 0.14
N VAL A 361 -14.18 3.10 0.86
CA VAL A 361 -14.54 3.68 2.16
C VAL A 361 -14.30 5.17 2.20
N ARG A 362 -14.99 5.84 3.15
CA ARG A 362 -14.78 7.25 3.49
C ARG A 362 -14.34 7.36 4.94
N GLY A 363 -13.24 8.04 5.18
CA GLY A 363 -12.70 8.30 6.51
C GLY A 363 -13.62 9.17 7.37
N LYS A 364 -13.65 8.89 8.66
CA LYS A 364 -14.42 9.63 9.69
C LYS A 364 -13.56 10.58 10.51
N GLY A 365 -12.25 10.66 10.25
CA GLY A 365 -11.34 11.56 10.95
C GLY A 365 -11.15 11.24 12.42
N ASN A 366 -11.26 9.97 12.84
CA ASN A 366 -11.12 9.59 14.24
C ASN A 366 -9.71 9.91 14.77
N PRO A 367 -9.54 10.85 15.73
CA PRO A 367 -8.23 11.25 16.22
C PRO A 367 -7.53 10.14 17.03
N GLU A 368 -8.29 9.21 17.63
CA GLU A 368 -7.73 8.14 18.44
C GLU A 368 -6.91 7.12 17.63
N SER A 369 -7.22 6.97 16.33
CA SER A 369 -6.46 6.17 15.36
C SER A 369 -5.41 6.98 14.60
N PHE A 370 -5.16 8.23 14.99
CA PHE A 370 -4.41 9.21 14.18
C PHE A 370 -4.97 9.31 12.76
N MET A 371 -6.30 9.41 12.67
CA MET A 371 -7.03 9.50 11.39
C MET A 371 -6.60 8.39 10.43
N SER A 372 -6.67 7.13 10.88
CA SER A 372 -6.23 5.97 10.11
C SER A 372 -7.22 4.81 10.22
N CYS A 373 -7.19 3.91 9.24
CA CYS A 373 -7.97 2.69 9.18
C CYS A 373 -7.11 1.52 8.64
N SER A 374 -7.65 0.31 8.63
CA SER A 374 -6.97 -0.87 8.07
C SER A 374 -6.70 -0.73 6.57
N HIS A 375 -5.72 -1.47 6.07
CA HIS A 375 -5.38 -1.51 4.65
C HIS A 375 -5.95 -2.71 3.90
N GLY A 376 -6.55 -3.67 4.62
CA GLY A 376 -7.09 -4.90 4.05
C GLY A 376 -7.61 -5.86 5.12
N ALA A 377 -7.76 -7.13 4.75
CA ALA A 377 -8.20 -8.17 5.68
C ALA A 377 -7.13 -8.53 6.74
N GLY A 378 -5.86 -8.40 6.41
CA GLY A 378 -4.75 -8.91 7.23
C GLY A 378 -4.64 -10.43 7.21
N ARG A 379 -3.43 -10.93 7.34
CA ARG A 379 -3.20 -12.39 7.35
C ARG A 379 -3.54 -12.98 8.73
N ALA A 380 -4.14 -14.19 8.69
CA ALA A 380 -4.38 -15.00 9.88
C ALA A 380 -3.28 -16.03 10.11
N MET A 381 -2.40 -16.24 9.13
CA MET A 381 -1.27 -17.17 9.21
C MET A 381 -0.17 -16.82 8.22
N SER A 382 1.03 -17.38 8.40
CA SER A 382 2.16 -17.19 7.49
C SER A 382 1.90 -17.85 6.11
N ARG A 383 2.64 -17.40 5.07
CA ARG A 383 2.58 -17.98 3.72
C ARG A 383 2.94 -19.47 3.74
N MET A 384 3.97 -19.85 4.50
CA MET A 384 4.39 -21.24 4.63
C MET A 384 3.32 -22.10 5.30
N GLU A 385 2.67 -21.58 6.33
CA GLU A 385 1.57 -22.27 7.01
C GLU A 385 0.37 -22.46 6.07
N ALA A 386 0.01 -21.46 5.29
CA ALA A 386 -1.06 -21.57 4.30
C ALA A 386 -0.75 -22.66 3.25
N LYS A 387 0.47 -22.70 2.68
CA LYS A 387 0.90 -23.74 1.72
C LYS A 387 0.90 -25.15 2.32
N ARG A 388 1.16 -25.26 3.63
CA ARG A 388 1.11 -26.56 4.33
C ARG A 388 -0.32 -27.00 4.62
N ARG A 389 -1.23 -26.05 4.86
CA ARG A 389 -2.56 -26.30 5.42
C ARG A 389 -3.62 -26.49 4.36
N PHE A 390 -3.49 -25.84 3.21
CA PHE A 390 -4.52 -25.81 2.17
C PHE A 390 -4.04 -26.46 0.87
N THR A 391 -5.01 -27.03 0.14
CA THR A 391 -4.81 -27.66 -1.16
C THR A 391 -5.27 -26.78 -2.31
N VAL A 392 -4.96 -27.17 -3.55
CA VAL A 392 -5.50 -26.51 -4.76
C VAL A 392 -7.03 -26.62 -4.81
N GLU A 393 -7.60 -27.77 -4.40
CA GLU A 393 -9.04 -27.96 -4.34
C GLU A 393 -9.73 -27.00 -3.37
N ASP A 394 -9.11 -26.76 -2.20
CA ASP A 394 -9.61 -25.77 -1.23
C ASP A 394 -9.62 -24.37 -1.84
N HIS A 395 -8.55 -24.00 -2.55
CA HIS A 395 -8.44 -22.72 -3.22
C HIS A 395 -9.48 -22.56 -4.34
N VAL A 396 -9.69 -23.60 -5.18
CA VAL A 396 -10.71 -23.61 -6.24
C VAL A 396 -12.10 -23.38 -5.66
N LYS A 397 -12.44 -24.06 -4.56
CA LYS A 397 -13.72 -23.87 -3.87
C LYS A 397 -13.88 -22.46 -3.31
N ALA A 398 -12.84 -21.92 -2.67
CA ALA A 398 -12.87 -20.62 -2.03
C ALA A 398 -12.90 -19.45 -3.04
N THR A 399 -12.46 -19.68 -4.29
CA THR A 399 -12.47 -18.69 -5.39
C THR A 399 -13.52 -19.02 -6.45
N ALA A 400 -14.56 -19.76 -6.08
CA ALA A 400 -15.67 -20.05 -7.01
C ALA A 400 -16.32 -18.74 -7.51
N GLY A 401 -16.52 -18.63 -8.82
CA GLY A 401 -17.08 -17.42 -9.45
C GLY A 401 -16.07 -16.32 -9.74
N VAL A 402 -14.80 -16.50 -9.40
CA VAL A 402 -13.72 -15.57 -9.75
C VAL A 402 -12.81 -16.19 -10.81
N GLU A 403 -12.59 -15.49 -11.91
CA GLU A 403 -11.59 -15.86 -12.91
C GLU A 403 -10.19 -15.48 -12.40
N CYS A 404 -9.41 -16.48 -11.99
CA CYS A 404 -8.08 -16.31 -11.44
C CYS A 404 -7.22 -17.56 -11.66
N ARG A 405 -5.92 -17.46 -11.38
CA ARG A 405 -5.04 -18.64 -11.32
C ARG A 405 -5.51 -19.59 -10.21
N LYS A 406 -5.52 -20.89 -10.53
CA LYS A 406 -5.97 -21.97 -9.63
C LYS A 406 -4.91 -23.08 -9.59
N ASP A 407 -3.66 -22.70 -9.30
CA ASP A 407 -2.51 -23.58 -9.24
C ASP A 407 -1.80 -23.52 -7.88
N ALA A 408 -0.75 -24.32 -7.70
CA ALA A 408 -0.01 -24.42 -6.45
C ALA A 408 0.75 -23.14 -6.06
N ASP A 409 1.06 -22.27 -7.03
CA ASP A 409 1.85 -21.07 -6.79
C ASP A 409 1.07 -19.99 -6.02
N VAL A 410 -0.27 -20.03 -6.07
CA VAL A 410 -1.16 -19.04 -5.42
C VAL A 410 -1.82 -19.54 -4.13
N ILE A 411 -1.53 -20.75 -3.65
CA ILE A 411 -2.14 -21.32 -2.43
C ILE A 411 -1.88 -20.46 -1.19
N ASP A 412 -0.72 -19.82 -1.08
CA ASP A 412 -0.40 -18.95 0.05
C ASP A 412 -1.23 -17.67 0.10
N GLU A 413 -1.96 -17.35 -0.97
CA GLU A 413 -2.88 -16.22 -1.07
C GLU A 413 -4.37 -16.65 -1.04
N THR A 414 -4.63 -17.92 -0.69
CA THR A 414 -6.01 -18.42 -0.56
C THR A 414 -6.81 -17.61 0.49
N PRO A 415 -8.11 -17.39 0.31
CA PRO A 415 -8.96 -16.64 1.24
C PRO A 415 -8.84 -17.08 2.70
N MET A 416 -8.70 -18.36 2.94
CA MET A 416 -8.61 -18.94 4.29
C MET A 416 -7.31 -18.60 5.03
N ALA A 417 -6.31 -18.00 4.37
CA ALA A 417 -5.07 -17.52 4.98
C ALA A 417 -5.22 -16.12 5.61
N TYR A 418 -6.41 -15.50 5.47
CA TYR A 418 -6.71 -14.13 5.89
C TYR A 418 -7.78 -14.10 6.98
N LYS A 419 -7.83 -13.00 7.74
CA LYS A 419 -8.90 -12.70 8.69
C LYS A 419 -10.21 -12.45 7.92
N SER A 420 -11.35 -12.61 8.57
CA SER A 420 -12.64 -12.22 7.99
C SER A 420 -12.66 -10.72 7.74
N ILE A 421 -12.83 -10.32 6.49
CA ILE A 421 -12.90 -8.89 6.13
C ILE A 421 -14.14 -8.23 6.77
N ASP A 422 -15.24 -8.96 6.92
CA ASP A 422 -16.46 -8.43 7.54
C ASP A 422 -16.20 -8.14 9.05
N ALA A 423 -15.46 -9.01 9.75
CA ALA A 423 -15.05 -8.76 11.14
C ALA A 423 -14.08 -7.57 11.26
N VAL A 424 -13.15 -7.42 10.30
CA VAL A 424 -12.24 -6.27 10.23
C VAL A 424 -13.03 -4.97 10.02
N MET A 425 -14.02 -4.96 9.12
CA MET A 425 -14.85 -3.78 8.88
C MET A 425 -15.73 -3.42 10.08
N GLU A 426 -16.32 -4.39 10.76
CA GLU A 426 -17.12 -4.15 11.97
C GLU A 426 -16.26 -3.57 13.10
N ALA A 427 -15.05 -4.08 13.31
CA ALA A 427 -14.15 -3.62 14.37
C ALA A 427 -13.69 -2.15 14.19
N GLN A 428 -13.80 -1.59 12.98
CA GLN A 428 -13.40 -0.21 12.64
C GLN A 428 -14.57 0.68 12.15
N ARG A 429 -15.79 0.36 12.52
CA ARG A 429 -16.99 1.12 12.14
C ARG A 429 -16.97 2.59 12.58
N ASP A 430 -16.12 2.93 13.53
CA ASP A 430 -15.88 4.30 13.99
C ASP A 430 -14.76 5.02 13.24
N LEU A 431 -14.03 4.33 12.36
CA LEU A 431 -12.93 4.88 11.57
C LEU A 431 -13.35 5.24 10.15
N VAL A 432 -14.25 4.47 9.56
CA VAL A 432 -14.69 4.63 8.16
C VAL A 432 -16.18 4.33 7.97
N ASP A 433 -16.76 4.93 6.94
CA ASP A 433 -18.04 4.54 6.34
C ASP A 433 -17.80 3.78 5.04
N VAL A 434 -18.60 2.75 4.77
CA VAL A 434 -18.59 2.02 3.49
C VAL A 434 -19.34 2.86 2.44
N VAL A 435 -18.67 3.16 1.32
CA VAL A 435 -19.25 3.87 0.17
C VAL A 435 -19.69 2.88 -0.89
N HIS A 436 -18.82 1.90 -1.23
CA HIS A 436 -19.16 0.80 -2.14
C HIS A 436 -18.64 -0.52 -1.60
N THR A 437 -19.42 -1.57 -1.83
CA THR A 437 -19.02 -2.96 -1.59
C THR A 437 -18.74 -3.62 -2.93
N LEU A 438 -17.52 -4.09 -3.12
CA LEU A 438 -17.04 -4.62 -4.39
C LEU A 438 -16.92 -6.14 -4.33
N ARG A 439 -17.45 -6.82 -5.32
CA ARG A 439 -17.35 -8.27 -5.56
C ARG A 439 -16.40 -8.53 -6.72
N GLN A 440 -15.36 -9.29 -6.48
CA GLN A 440 -14.39 -9.67 -7.51
C GLN A 440 -15.03 -10.60 -8.55
N VAL A 441 -14.69 -10.40 -9.82
CA VAL A 441 -15.02 -11.29 -10.93
C VAL A 441 -13.76 -11.74 -11.69
N VAL A 442 -12.69 -10.96 -11.69
CA VAL A 442 -11.36 -11.33 -12.19
C VAL A 442 -10.31 -10.96 -11.16
N CYS A 443 -9.30 -11.83 -10.98
CA CYS A 443 -8.10 -11.52 -10.18
C CYS A 443 -6.84 -12.00 -10.88
N VAL A 444 -5.93 -11.04 -11.18
CA VAL A 444 -4.56 -11.30 -11.61
C VAL A 444 -3.65 -11.15 -10.39
N LYS A 445 -2.95 -12.21 -10.03
CA LYS A 445 -2.09 -12.27 -8.84
C LYS A 445 -0.62 -12.17 -9.21
N GLY A 446 0.12 -11.36 -8.44
CA GLY A 446 1.54 -11.16 -8.58
C GLY A 446 2.43 -12.28 -8.02
#